data_9f17c01d9cbbc39743fa67bc6ddbabf0
#
_entry.id   9f17c01d9cbbc39743fa67bc6ddbabf0
#
_cell.length_a   1.000
_cell.length_b   1.000
_cell.length_c   1.000
_cell.angle_alpha   90.00
_cell.angle_beta   90.00
_cell.angle_gamma   90.00
#
_symmetry.space_group_name_H-M   'P 1'
#
loop_
_entity.id
_entity.type
_entity.pdbx_description
1 polymer ?
#
loop_
_entity_poly.entity_id
_entity_poly.type
_entity_poly.pdbx_seq_one_letter_code
_entity_poly.pdbx_strand_id
1 'polypeptide(L)'
;MKKMAIFLLSAVIIMMSAFVTKTYIKSGAQGKIDPAEGAKEVWAISNSDSVSVAPQSGNFSLDLKPGKWKIHVVAIAPLKDADVNDVIVQDGKYTDVGEIKLVGDIH
;
A
#
# COMPACT_ATOMS: atom_id res chain seq x y z
N MET A 1 43.33 -21.73 21.75
CA MET A 1 42.12 -22.53 21.95
C MET A 1 40.91 -21.67 22.26
N LYS A 2 40.98 -20.89 23.30
CA LYS A 2 39.86 -20.04 23.66
C LYS A 2 39.57 -18.99 22.59
N LYS A 3 40.60 -18.50 21.93
CA LYS A 3 40.41 -17.49 20.88
C LYS A 3 39.66 -18.04 19.68
N MET A 4 39.84 -19.28 19.34
CA MET A 4 39.16 -19.90 18.22
C MET A 4 37.67 -20.00 18.46
N ALA A 5 37.25 -20.29 19.67
CA ALA A 5 35.85 -20.37 20.02
C ALA A 5 35.16 -19.01 19.85
N ILE A 6 35.85 -17.94 20.17
CA ILE A 6 35.33 -16.59 20.03
C ILE A 6 35.12 -16.25 18.56
N PHE A 7 36.04 -16.66 17.70
CA PHE A 7 35.90 -16.41 16.26
C PHE A 7 34.71 -17.13 15.68
N LEU A 8 34.47 -18.35 16.06
CA LEU A 8 33.33 -19.09 15.59
C LEU A 8 32.01 -18.43 15.95
N LEU A 9 31.97 -17.93 17.17
CA LEU A 9 30.78 -17.23 17.65
C LEU A 9 30.48 -15.99 16.81
N SER A 10 31.51 -15.22 16.50
CA SER A 10 31.36 -14.03 15.69
C SER A 10 30.82 -14.36 14.29
N ALA A 11 31.33 -15.42 13.71
CA ALA A 11 30.88 -15.82 12.37
C ALA A 11 29.39 -16.17 12.37
N VAL A 12 28.92 -16.83 13.39
CA VAL A 12 27.51 -17.19 13.49
C VAL A 12 26.64 -15.94 13.58
N ILE A 13 27.06 -14.99 14.37
CA ILE A 13 26.30 -13.75 14.51
C ILE A 13 26.18 -13.00 13.19
N ILE A 14 27.26 -12.96 12.43
CA ILE A 14 27.26 -12.30 11.11
C ILE A 14 26.28 -12.97 10.17
N MET A 15 26.23 -14.29 10.18
CA MET A 15 25.30 -15.01 9.33
C MET A 15 23.86 -14.72 9.67
N MET A 16 23.55 -14.63 10.94
CA MET A 16 22.19 -14.29 11.36
C MET A 16 21.80 -12.89 10.91
N SER A 17 22.73 -11.95 10.95
CA SER A 17 22.46 -10.61 10.46
C SER A 17 22.12 -10.59 8.98
N ALA A 18 22.80 -11.40 8.19
CA ALA A 18 22.52 -11.50 6.78
C ALA A 18 21.10 -12.02 6.50
N PHE A 19 20.60 -12.89 7.36
CA PHE A 19 19.22 -13.36 7.24
C PHE A 19 18.22 -12.25 7.42
N VAL A 20 18.46 -11.38 8.38
CA VAL A 20 17.53 -10.29 8.69
C VAL A 20 17.43 -9.29 7.55
N THR A 21 18.47 -9.15 6.75
CA THR A 21 18.44 -8.19 5.64
C THR A 21 17.52 -8.60 4.51
N LYS A 22 17.01 -9.81 4.51
CA LYS A 22 16.06 -10.27 3.50
C LYS A 22 14.63 -9.95 3.87
N THR A 23 14.41 -8.85 4.51
CA THR A 23 13.06 -8.45 4.84
C THR A 23 12.37 -7.88 3.62
N TYR A 24 11.06 -7.89 3.68
CA TYR A 24 10.23 -7.48 2.57
C TYR A 24 10.26 -6.00 2.37
N ILE A 25 10.37 -5.59 1.13
CA ILE A 25 10.17 -4.20 0.75
C ILE A 25 8.70 -4.09 0.33
N LYS A 26 7.96 -3.29 1.04
CA LYS A 26 6.54 -3.13 0.76
C LYS A 26 6.31 -2.28 -0.47
N SER A 27 5.25 -2.61 -1.17
CA SER A 27 4.81 -1.83 -2.31
C SER A 27 3.30 -1.63 -2.20
N GLY A 28 2.78 -0.63 -2.90
CA GLY A 28 1.36 -0.38 -2.84
C GLY A 28 0.98 0.95 -3.47
N ALA A 29 -0.16 1.45 -3.05
CA ALA A 29 -0.70 2.73 -3.51
C ALA A 29 -1.24 3.50 -2.33
N GLN A 30 -1.15 4.82 -2.41
CA GLN A 30 -1.65 5.69 -1.35
C GLN A 30 -2.20 6.97 -1.95
N GLY A 31 -3.01 7.66 -1.19
CA GLY A 31 -3.60 8.91 -1.66
C GLY A 31 -4.50 9.54 -0.63
N LYS A 32 -5.19 10.57 -1.07
CA LYS A 32 -6.13 11.32 -0.23
C LYS A 32 -7.50 11.37 -0.87
N ILE A 33 -8.51 11.47 -0.05
CA ILE A 33 -9.90 11.60 -0.46
C ILE A 33 -10.40 12.98 -0.04
N ASP A 34 -11.10 13.66 -0.93
CA ASP A 34 -11.72 14.94 -0.64
C ASP A 34 -13.21 14.87 -1.04
N PRO A 35 -14.14 15.08 -0.13
CA PRO A 35 -13.96 15.42 1.29
C PRO A 35 -13.44 14.23 2.12
N ALA A 36 -12.73 14.53 3.20
CA ALA A 36 -12.05 13.51 4.01
C ALA A 36 -12.99 12.41 4.50
N GLU A 37 -14.23 12.75 4.75
CA GLU A 37 -15.22 11.81 5.27
C GLU A 37 -16.15 11.27 4.19
N GLY A 38 -15.85 11.54 2.93
CA GLY A 38 -16.73 11.20 1.82
C GLY A 38 -16.65 9.78 1.33
N ALA A 39 -15.66 9.03 1.75
CA ALA A 39 -15.46 7.66 1.26
C ALA A 39 -15.66 6.65 2.38
N LYS A 40 -16.35 5.57 2.04
CA LYS A 40 -16.59 4.47 2.95
C LYS A 40 -15.45 3.45 2.87
N GLU A 41 -15.03 3.12 1.66
CA GLU A 41 -13.98 2.15 1.40
C GLU A 41 -13.20 2.53 0.16
N VAL A 42 -11.95 2.07 0.10
CA VAL A 42 -11.11 2.19 -1.09
C VAL A 42 -10.68 0.80 -1.50
N TRP A 43 -10.95 0.43 -2.73
CA TRP A 43 -10.60 -0.87 -3.28
C TRP A 43 -9.51 -0.74 -4.31
N ALA A 44 -8.59 -1.71 -4.30
CA ALA A 44 -7.63 -1.87 -5.38
C ALA A 44 -7.96 -3.18 -6.07
N ILE A 45 -8.15 -3.13 -7.37
CA ILE A 45 -8.60 -4.28 -8.14
C ILE A 45 -7.62 -4.53 -9.28
N SER A 46 -7.18 -5.77 -9.37
CA SER A 46 -6.37 -6.29 -10.46
C SER A 46 -7.12 -7.46 -11.08
N ASN A 47 -6.57 -8.10 -12.10
CA ASN A 47 -7.27 -9.17 -12.83
C ASN A 47 -7.89 -10.23 -11.94
N SER A 48 -7.17 -10.69 -10.94
CA SER A 48 -7.63 -11.76 -10.07
C SER A 48 -7.58 -11.41 -8.59
N ASP A 49 -7.07 -10.24 -8.26
CA ASP A 49 -6.90 -9.83 -6.87
C ASP A 49 -7.70 -8.58 -6.56
N SER A 50 -8.14 -8.49 -5.32
CA SER A 50 -8.75 -7.27 -4.80
C SER A 50 -8.35 -7.09 -3.35
N VAL A 51 -8.09 -5.84 -2.99
CA VAL A 51 -7.71 -5.46 -1.64
C VAL A 51 -8.50 -4.21 -1.27
N SER A 52 -8.98 -4.12 -0.05
CA SER A 52 -9.73 -2.94 0.37
C SER A 52 -9.24 -2.43 1.70
N VAL A 53 -9.49 -1.16 1.94
CA VAL A 53 -9.15 -0.50 3.20
C VAL A 53 -10.16 0.62 3.45
N ALA A 54 -10.42 0.90 4.72
CA ALA A 54 -11.23 2.05 5.10
C ALA A 54 -10.31 3.25 5.24
N PRO A 55 -10.59 4.37 4.55
CA PRO A 55 -9.76 5.56 4.69
C PRO A 55 -9.87 6.11 6.11
N GLN A 56 -8.78 6.72 6.57
CA GLN A 56 -8.74 7.34 7.88
C GLN A 56 -8.41 8.82 7.71
N SER A 57 -9.31 9.69 8.15
CA SER A 57 -9.16 11.13 8.00
C SER A 57 -8.85 11.54 6.56
N GLY A 58 -9.47 10.85 5.62
CA GLY A 58 -9.28 11.13 4.20
C GLY A 58 -8.03 10.56 3.58
N ASN A 59 -7.22 9.83 4.32
CA ASN A 59 -6.01 9.21 3.80
C ASN A 59 -6.21 7.71 3.64
N PHE A 60 -5.63 7.15 2.59
CA PHE A 60 -5.64 5.70 2.42
C PHE A 60 -4.28 5.20 1.96
N SER A 61 -3.98 3.97 2.32
CA SER A 61 -2.76 3.28 1.91
C SER A 61 -3.09 1.81 1.76
N LEU A 62 -2.75 1.26 0.61
CA LEU A 62 -3.01 -0.13 0.27
C LEU A 62 -1.69 -0.83 -0.02
N ASP A 63 -1.48 -1.98 0.62
CA ASP A 63 -0.33 -2.83 0.32
C ASP A 63 -0.70 -3.71 -0.86
N LEU A 64 0.02 -3.54 -1.98
CA LEU A 64 -0.31 -4.20 -3.24
C LEU A 64 0.94 -4.82 -3.85
N LYS A 65 0.74 -5.91 -4.56
CA LYS A 65 1.82 -6.51 -5.35
C LYS A 65 2.15 -5.60 -6.53
N PRO A 66 3.39 -5.63 -7.03
CA PRO A 66 3.71 -4.87 -8.22
C PRO A 66 2.81 -5.26 -9.39
N GLY A 67 2.43 -4.26 -10.18
CA GLY A 67 1.56 -4.48 -11.33
C GLY A 67 0.63 -3.32 -11.56
N LYS A 68 -0.33 -3.53 -12.45
CA LYS A 68 -1.32 -2.51 -12.81
C LYS A 68 -2.60 -2.76 -12.02
N TRP A 69 -3.09 -1.72 -11.38
CA TRP A 69 -4.27 -1.78 -10.52
C TRP A 69 -5.26 -0.68 -10.87
N LYS A 70 -6.50 -0.93 -10.51
CA LYS A 70 -7.57 0.08 -10.57
C LYS A 70 -7.98 0.39 -9.14
N ILE A 71 -8.03 1.67 -8.82
CA ILE A 71 -8.48 2.11 -7.50
C ILE A 71 -9.95 2.52 -7.62
N HIS A 72 -10.80 1.90 -6.83
CA HIS A 72 -12.22 2.22 -6.80
C HIS A 72 -12.59 2.73 -5.42
N VAL A 73 -13.12 3.94 -5.37
CA VAL A 73 -13.53 4.57 -4.12
C VAL A 73 -15.03 4.46 -3.97
N VAL A 74 -15.45 3.81 -2.90
CA VAL A 74 -16.87 3.70 -2.57
C VAL A 74 -17.25 4.91 -1.74
N ALA A 75 -18.04 5.79 -2.33
CA ALA A 75 -18.43 7.04 -1.68
C ALA A 75 -19.66 6.85 -0.81
N ILE A 76 -19.81 7.78 0.13
CA ILE A 76 -21.01 7.85 0.98
C ILE A 76 -21.99 8.80 0.29
N ALA A 77 -23.21 8.32 0.09
CA ALA A 77 -24.24 9.13 -0.56
C ALA A 77 -24.40 10.49 0.15
N PRO A 78 -24.64 11.60 -0.57
CA PRO A 78 -24.96 11.69 -1.99
C PRO A 78 -23.74 11.75 -2.91
N LEU A 79 -22.54 11.51 -2.41
CA LEU A 79 -21.35 11.53 -3.25
C LEU A 79 -21.32 10.29 -4.12
N LYS A 80 -20.70 10.44 -5.30
CA LYS A 80 -20.58 9.36 -6.27
C LYS A 80 -19.24 8.66 -6.13
N ASP A 81 -19.23 7.37 -6.42
CA ASP A 81 -18.01 6.59 -6.44
C ASP A 81 -17.05 7.15 -7.51
N ALA A 82 -15.76 6.93 -7.27
CA ALA A 82 -14.73 7.39 -8.18
C ALA A 82 -13.76 6.27 -8.50
N ASP A 83 -13.16 6.33 -9.67
CA ASP A 83 -12.18 5.35 -10.12
C ASP A 83 -10.90 6.03 -10.55
N VAL A 84 -9.77 5.40 -10.24
CA VAL A 84 -8.47 5.80 -10.80
C VAL A 84 -7.93 4.57 -11.52
N ASN A 85 -7.78 4.70 -12.83
CA ASN A 85 -7.32 3.61 -13.67
C ASN A 85 -5.81 3.66 -13.87
N ASP A 86 -5.25 2.52 -14.27
CA ASP A 86 -3.84 2.43 -14.66
C ASP A 86 -2.88 2.88 -13.57
N VAL A 87 -3.15 2.45 -12.35
CA VAL A 87 -2.25 2.69 -11.22
C VAL A 87 -1.15 1.64 -11.28
N ILE A 88 0.07 2.10 -11.53
CA ILE A 88 1.21 1.20 -11.66
C ILE A 88 1.92 1.13 -10.31
N VAL A 89 1.95 -0.06 -9.74
CA VAL A 89 2.64 -0.33 -8.47
C VAL A 89 3.98 -0.93 -8.78
N GLN A 90 5.04 -0.31 -8.28
CA GLN A 90 6.41 -0.76 -8.47
C GLN A 90 6.91 -1.42 -7.20
N ASP A 91 7.77 -2.42 -7.39
CA ASP A 91 8.37 -3.13 -6.27
C ASP A 91 9.14 -2.18 -5.37
N GLY A 92 8.86 -2.25 -4.07
CA GLY A 92 9.56 -1.45 -3.08
C GLY A 92 9.13 0.01 -3.00
N LYS A 93 8.02 0.37 -3.62
CA LYS A 93 7.54 1.76 -3.62
C LYS A 93 6.04 1.84 -3.45
N TYR A 94 5.59 2.94 -2.89
CA TYR A 94 4.17 3.28 -2.86
C TYR A 94 3.89 4.33 -3.91
N THR A 95 2.92 4.03 -4.76
CA THR A 95 2.49 4.95 -5.80
C THR A 95 1.51 5.93 -5.19
N ASP A 96 1.80 7.22 -5.28
CA ASP A 96 0.91 8.25 -4.80
C ASP A 96 -0.06 8.62 -5.92
N VAL A 97 -1.33 8.31 -5.73
CA VAL A 97 -2.35 8.61 -6.74
C VAL A 97 -2.90 10.03 -6.59
N GLY A 98 -2.39 10.77 -5.61
CA GLY A 98 -2.81 12.15 -5.39
C GLY A 98 -4.14 12.24 -4.65
N GLU A 99 -4.81 13.36 -4.86
CA GLU A 99 -6.10 13.62 -4.23
C GLU A 99 -7.22 13.18 -5.14
N ILE A 100 -8.12 12.37 -4.62
CA ILE A 100 -9.31 11.93 -5.34
C ILE A 100 -10.48 12.78 -4.85
N LYS A 101 -11.01 13.61 -5.73
CA LYS A 101 -12.14 14.48 -5.39
C LYS A 101 -13.44 13.76 -5.70
N LEU A 102 -14.24 13.58 -4.68
CA LEU A 102 -15.56 13.00 -4.83
C LEU A 102 -16.56 14.10 -5.15
N VAL A 103 -17.42 13.82 -6.08
CA VAL A 103 -18.44 14.79 -6.50
C VAL A 103 -19.81 14.32 -6.08
N GLY A 104 -20.66 15.28 -5.74
CA GLY A 104 -22.02 14.99 -5.37
C GLY A 104 -22.88 14.78 -6.58
N ASP A 105 -24.08 14.25 -6.33
CA ASP A 105 -25.10 14.11 -7.34
C ASP A 105 -25.88 15.45 -7.40
N ILE A 106 -25.56 16.24 -8.41
CA ILE A 106 -26.12 17.57 -8.56
C ILE A 106 -27.17 17.55 -9.68
N HIS A 107 -28.33 18.04 -9.36
CA HIS A 107 -29.43 18.14 -10.32
C HIS A 107 -29.83 19.54 -10.57
#